data_bdbe167cdbfbbbaf09ee20ddf228f20b
#
_entry.id   bdbe167cdbfbbbaf09ee20ddf228f20b
#
_cell.length_a   1.000
_cell.length_b   1.000
_cell.length_c   1.000
_cell.angle_alpha   90.00
_cell.angle_beta   90.00
_cell.angle_gamma   90.00
#
_symmetry.space_group_name_H-M   'P 1'
#
loop_
_entity.id
_entity.type
_entity.pdbx_description
1 polymer ?
#
loop_
_entity_poly.entity_id
_entity_poly.type
_entity_poly.pdbx_seq_one_letter_code
_entity_poly.pdbx_strand_id
1 'polypeptide(L)'
;MDTSLYKYLFAFFLLLSLTIEAQNDTIRLKDNTSLTGEIKSLSTGILTMETAFSDKDFKIEFNKVEEIIISRKCIISLTNSRRYFSNIKSETPGTFTLFFEDGTSTQFKMDEMTGLIEVNVKFWKRLKFGLDLGYNFTKANNNAQFTIS
;
A
#
# COMPACT_ATOMS: atom_id res chain seq x y z
N MET A 1 -10.26 -42.14 -26.37
CA MET A 1 -10.06 -40.78 -25.83
C MET A 1 -10.20 -40.90 -24.30
N ASP A 2 -9.05 -40.84 -23.57
CA ASP A 2 -9.00 -41.21 -22.17
C ASP A 2 -9.78 -40.25 -21.26
N THR A 3 -10.89 -40.70 -20.76
CA THR A 3 -11.72 -39.98 -19.75
C THR A 3 -10.97 -39.74 -18.42
N SER A 4 -9.82 -40.39 -18.25
CA SER A 4 -8.94 -40.22 -17.10
C SER A 4 -8.25 -38.85 -17.09
N LEU A 5 -7.83 -38.38 -18.27
CA LEU A 5 -7.13 -37.10 -18.41
C LEU A 5 -7.99 -35.90 -17.99
N TYR A 6 -9.27 -35.92 -18.31
CA TYR A 6 -10.21 -34.86 -17.94
C TYR A 6 -10.47 -34.81 -16.43
N LYS A 7 -10.45 -35.97 -15.75
CA LYS A 7 -10.59 -36.03 -14.28
C LYS A 7 -9.40 -35.38 -13.57
N TYR A 8 -8.19 -35.61 -14.05
CA TYR A 8 -6.99 -34.99 -13.49
C TYR A 8 -6.92 -33.49 -13.83
N LEU A 9 -7.33 -33.10 -15.04
CA LEU A 9 -7.40 -31.70 -15.43
C LEU A 9 -8.45 -30.93 -14.59
N PHE A 10 -9.60 -31.53 -14.34
CA PHE A 10 -10.65 -30.94 -13.50
C PHE A 10 -10.22 -30.85 -12.03
N ALA A 11 -9.56 -31.87 -11.49
CA ALA A 11 -9.00 -31.85 -10.14
C ALA A 11 -7.89 -30.80 -10.00
N PHE A 12 -7.05 -30.63 -11.02
CA PHE A 12 -6.04 -29.60 -11.05
C PHE A 12 -6.63 -28.18 -11.09
N PHE A 13 -7.72 -27.99 -11.85
CA PHE A 13 -8.43 -26.70 -11.89
C PHE A 13 -9.14 -26.36 -10.58
N LEU A 14 -9.61 -27.38 -9.85
CA LEU A 14 -10.24 -27.22 -8.52
C LEU A 14 -9.22 -26.83 -7.44
N LEU A 15 -7.96 -27.28 -7.58
CA LEU A 15 -6.86 -26.92 -6.67
C LEU A 15 -6.34 -25.50 -6.90
N LEU A 16 -6.68 -24.86 -8.02
CA LEU A 16 -6.30 -23.48 -8.34
C LEU A 16 -7.27 -22.42 -7.79
N SER A 17 -8.33 -22.80 -7.08
CA SER A 17 -9.16 -21.87 -6.30
C SER A 17 -8.37 -21.41 -5.06
N LEU A 18 -7.24 -20.73 -5.30
CA LEU A 18 -6.53 -19.98 -4.27
C LEU A 18 -7.48 -18.89 -3.78
N THR A 19 -7.94 -19.02 -2.57
CA THR A 19 -8.64 -17.95 -1.87
C THR A 19 -7.70 -16.76 -1.80
N ILE A 20 -7.95 -15.77 -2.65
CA ILE A 20 -7.33 -14.44 -2.48
C ILE A 20 -7.98 -13.90 -1.21
N GLU A 21 -7.32 -14.07 -0.07
CA GLU A 21 -7.67 -13.30 1.12
C GLU A 21 -7.44 -11.84 0.78
N ALA A 22 -8.53 -11.11 0.61
CA ALA A 22 -8.48 -9.65 0.58
C ALA A 22 -7.90 -9.22 1.93
N GLN A 23 -6.65 -8.77 1.93
CA GLN A 23 -6.01 -8.22 3.12
C GLN A 23 -6.72 -6.92 3.47
N ASN A 24 -7.75 -7.01 4.30
CA ASN A 24 -8.48 -5.85 4.77
C ASN A 24 -7.71 -5.22 5.93
N ASP A 25 -7.60 -3.89 5.88
CA ASP A 25 -7.11 -3.13 7.01
C ASP A 25 -8.21 -3.03 8.05
N THR A 26 -7.82 -2.86 9.29
CA THR A 26 -8.76 -2.70 10.40
C THR A 26 -8.35 -1.49 11.23
N ILE A 27 -9.33 -0.68 11.59
CA ILE A 27 -9.17 0.35 12.62
C ILE A 27 -10.18 0.13 13.73
N ARG A 28 -9.78 0.47 14.95
CA ARG A 28 -10.68 0.59 16.10
C ARG A 28 -10.67 2.03 16.60
N LEU A 29 -11.86 2.57 16.79
CA LEU A 29 -12.05 3.91 17.31
C LEU A 29 -12.11 3.89 18.86
N LYS A 30 -11.93 5.05 19.46
CA LYS A 30 -11.97 5.22 20.94
C LYS A 30 -13.32 4.88 21.58
N ASP A 31 -14.40 4.84 20.80
CA ASP A 31 -15.72 4.39 21.22
C ASP A 31 -15.93 2.88 21.02
N ASN A 32 -14.86 2.12 20.73
CA ASN A 32 -14.84 0.70 20.41
C ASN A 32 -15.49 0.31 19.06
N THR A 33 -15.87 1.27 18.21
CA THR A 33 -16.31 0.96 16.86
C THR A 33 -15.15 0.41 16.05
N SER A 34 -15.35 -0.75 15.41
CA SER A 34 -14.36 -1.35 14.50
C SER A 34 -14.82 -1.19 13.06
N LEU A 35 -13.93 -0.75 12.19
CA LEU A 35 -14.16 -0.64 10.76
C LEU A 35 -13.10 -1.47 10.03
N THR A 36 -13.58 -2.21 9.02
CA THR A 36 -12.73 -3.05 8.16
C THR A 36 -12.89 -2.59 6.72
N GLY A 37 -11.78 -2.44 6.01
CA GLY A 37 -11.76 -1.96 4.63
C GLY A 37 -10.34 -1.71 4.16
N GLU A 38 -10.17 -0.84 3.20
CA GLU A 38 -8.86 -0.45 2.65
C GLU A 38 -8.54 1.00 3.02
N ILE A 39 -7.50 1.21 3.81
CA ILE A 39 -7.04 2.56 4.17
C ILE A 39 -6.28 3.15 2.98
N LYS A 40 -6.82 4.20 2.37
CA LYS A 40 -6.21 4.88 1.22
C LYS A 40 -5.13 5.85 1.64
N SER A 41 -5.41 6.66 2.65
CA SER A 41 -4.48 7.70 3.09
C SER A 41 -4.81 8.24 4.47
N LEU A 42 -3.79 8.80 5.12
CA LEU A 42 -3.94 9.74 6.22
C LEU A 42 -3.27 11.04 5.80
N SER A 43 -4.02 12.13 5.84
CA SER A 43 -3.53 13.47 5.52
C SER A 43 -4.30 14.51 6.31
N THR A 44 -3.59 15.51 6.83
CA THR A 44 -4.20 16.61 7.63
C THR A 44 -5.13 16.14 8.75
N GLY A 45 -4.77 15.03 9.41
CA GLY A 45 -5.55 14.47 10.49
C GLY A 45 -6.82 13.73 10.07
N ILE A 46 -7.04 13.51 8.78
CA ILE A 46 -8.15 12.75 8.24
C ILE A 46 -7.66 11.44 7.61
N LEU A 47 -8.15 10.33 8.13
CA LEU A 47 -7.96 9.00 7.56
C LEU A 47 -9.07 8.72 6.56
N THR A 48 -8.69 8.34 5.35
CA THR A 48 -9.63 7.97 4.27
C THR A 48 -9.61 6.46 4.10
N MET A 49 -10.78 5.83 4.15
CA MET A 49 -10.96 4.38 4.10
C MET A 49 -12.08 3.99 3.16
N GLU A 50 -11.80 3.10 2.22
CA GLU A 50 -12.79 2.45 1.38
C GLU A 50 -13.32 1.20 2.09
N THR A 51 -14.63 0.95 2.00
CA THR A 51 -15.26 -0.23 2.61
C THR A 51 -16.17 -0.93 1.60
N ALA A 52 -16.35 -2.24 1.76
CA ALA A 52 -17.18 -3.02 0.84
C ALA A 52 -18.69 -2.70 0.92
N PHE A 53 -19.13 -1.98 1.94
CA PHE A 53 -20.54 -1.66 2.17
C PHE A 53 -20.91 -0.20 1.86
N SER A 54 -19.98 0.58 1.27
CA SER A 54 -20.23 1.99 0.92
C SER A 54 -19.58 2.32 -0.43
N ASP A 55 -20.32 2.99 -1.30
CA ASP A 55 -19.81 3.52 -2.57
C ASP A 55 -18.91 4.75 -2.40
N LYS A 56 -18.86 5.30 -1.19
CA LYS A 56 -18.04 6.48 -0.85
C LYS A 56 -17.05 6.14 0.24
N ASP A 57 -15.86 6.70 0.12
CA ASP A 57 -14.84 6.58 1.14
C ASP A 57 -15.29 7.23 2.46
N PHE A 58 -15.03 6.54 3.56
CA PHE A 58 -15.17 7.11 4.90
C PHE A 58 -14.03 8.07 5.19
N LYS A 59 -14.38 9.21 5.73
CA LYS A 59 -13.43 10.21 6.25
C LYS A 59 -13.51 10.20 7.77
N ILE A 60 -12.46 9.77 8.41
CA ILE A 60 -12.40 9.52 9.84
C ILE A 60 -11.37 10.47 10.44
N GLU A 61 -11.75 11.23 11.47
CA GLU A 61 -10.81 12.04 12.23
C GLU A 61 -9.80 11.12 12.94
N PHE A 62 -8.52 11.26 12.59
CA PHE A 62 -7.49 10.34 13.08
C PHE A 62 -7.29 10.39 14.59
N ASN A 63 -7.58 11.52 15.24
CA ASN A 63 -7.56 11.66 16.68
C ASN A 63 -8.59 10.77 17.40
N LYS A 64 -9.57 10.22 16.69
CA LYS A 64 -10.56 9.25 17.20
C LYS A 64 -10.12 7.80 17.04
N VAL A 65 -9.05 7.55 16.27
CA VAL A 65 -8.50 6.21 16.06
C VAL A 65 -7.67 5.80 17.28
N GLU A 66 -7.91 4.62 17.79
CA GLU A 66 -7.19 4.04 18.92
C GLU A 66 -6.25 2.91 18.49
N GLU A 67 -6.66 2.12 17.51
CA GLU A 67 -5.86 1.04 16.97
C GLU A 67 -5.95 1.02 15.44
N ILE A 68 -4.85 0.57 14.82
CA ILE A 68 -4.72 0.44 13.37
C ILE A 68 -3.93 -0.81 13.03
N ILE A 69 -4.42 -1.59 12.06
CA ILE A 69 -3.76 -2.78 11.56
C ILE A 69 -3.76 -2.72 10.04
N ILE A 70 -2.56 -2.68 9.46
CA ILE A 70 -2.33 -2.68 8.01
C ILE A 70 -1.26 -3.72 7.71
N SER A 71 -1.64 -4.83 7.09
CA SER A 71 -0.72 -5.94 6.79
C SER A 71 0.15 -5.67 5.58
N ARG A 72 -0.28 -4.82 4.66
CA ARG A 72 0.50 -4.41 3.49
C ARG A 72 1.49 -3.30 3.86
N LYS A 73 2.51 -3.13 3.04
CA LYS A 73 3.46 -2.03 3.22
C LYS A 73 2.89 -0.71 2.75
N CYS A 74 3.07 0.30 3.55
CA CYS A 74 2.69 1.68 3.27
C CYS A 74 3.81 2.65 3.68
N ILE A 75 3.76 3.87 3.18
CA ILE A 75 4.64 4.95 3.61
C ILE A 75 3.98 5.66 4.77
N ILE A 76 4.61 5.62 5.92
CA ILE A 76 4.17 6.27 7.17
C ILE A 76 5.04 7.49 7.41
N SER A 77 4.42 8.64 7.65
CA SER A 77 5.09 9.88 8.01
C SER A 77 4.83 10.19 9.48
N LEU A 78 5.88 10.57 10.20
CA LEU A 78 5.80 10.94 11.61
C LEU A 78 6.01 12.44 11.82
N THR A 79 5.64 12.94 13.01
CA THR A 79 5.79 14.34 13.44
C THR A 79 7.22 14.85 13.35
N ASN A 80 8.22 13.99 13.53
CA ASN A 80 9.65 14.32 13.40
C ASN A 80 10.14 14.36 11.93
N SER A 81 9.22 14.40 10.96
CA SER A 81 9.50 14.37 9.51
C SER A 81 10.16 13.08 9.00
N ARG A 82 10.30 12.06 9.84
CA ARG A 82 10.78 10.75 9.39
C ARG A 82 9.68 10.03 8.64
N ARG A 83 10.11 9.27 7.62
CA ARG A 83 9.22 8.41 6.83
C ARG A 83 9.73 6.98 6.89
N TYR A 84 8.78 6.05 7.02
CA TYR A 84 9.06 4.63 7.08
C TYR A 84 8.24 3.90 6.02
N PHE A 85 8.82 2.85 5.47
CA PHE A 85 8.12 1.93 4.56
C PHE A 85 7.95 0.60 5.29
N SER A 86 6.75 0.34 5.79
CA SER A 86 6.48 -0.78 6.69
C SER A 86 5.01 -1.16 6.68
N ASN A 87 4.69 -2.31 7.25
CA ASN A 87 3.36 -2.64 7.74
C ASN A 87 3.16 -2.10 9.16
N ILE A 88 1.91 -2.03 9.60
CA ILE A 88 1.52 -1.43 10.88
C ILE A 88 0.65 -2.41 11.66
N LYS A 89 0.91 -2.53 12.96
CA LYS A 89 0.03 -3.25 13.87
C LYS A 89 -0.02 -2.55 15.22
N SER A 90 -1.22 -2.20 15.67
CA SER A 90 -1.44 -1.82 17.07
C SER A 90 -1.56 -3.09 17.92
N GLU A 91 -0.71 -3.19 18.93
CA GLU A 91 -0.75 -4.25 19.94
C GLU A 91 -1.28 -3.73 21.28
N THR A 92 -1.17 -2.43 21.47
CA THR A 92 -1.65 -1.72 22.66
C THR A 92 -2.45 -0.50 22.20
N PRO A 93 -3.61 -0.20 22.83
CA PRO A 93 -4.40 0.97 22.52
C PRO A 93 -3.57 2.27 22.55
N GLY A 94 -3.80 3.16 21.59
CA GLY A 94 -3.09 4.43 21.47
C GLY A 94 -1.66 4.36 20.97
N THR A 95 -1.19 3.16 20.59
CA THR A 95 0.15 2.93 19.99
C THR A 95 0.07 2.12 18.72
N PHE A 96 1.13 2.18 17.93
CA PHE A 96 1.33 1.31 16.77
C PHE A 96 2.79 0.90 16.64
N THR A 97 3.00 -0.28 16.10
CA THR A 97 4.34 -0.87 15.87
C THR A 97 4.57 -0.99 14.37
N LEU A 98 5.73 -0.55 13.91
CA LEU A 98 6.24 -0.74 12.56
C LEU A 98 7.15 -1.97 12.53
N PHE A 99 6.98 -2.82 11.52
CA PHE A 99 7.77 -4.04 11.35
C PHE A 99 8.63 -3.92 10.08
N PHE A 100 9.93 -4.00 10.23
CA PHE A 100 10.90 -3.83 9.15
C PHE A 100 11.35 -5.17 8.57
N GLU A 101 11.95 -5.12 7.37
CA GLU A 101 12.40 -6.32 6.65
C GLU A 101 13.58 -7.03 7.32
N ASP A 102 14.36 -6.30 8.10
CA ASP A 102 15.48 -6.83 8.88
C ASP A 102 15.05 -7.59 10.16
N GLY A 103 13.73 -7.72 10.37
CA GLY A 103 13.13 -8.35 11.53
C GLY A 103 13.06 -7.45 12.76
N THR A 104 13.50 -6.19 12.67
CA THR A 104 13.36 -5.23 13.76
C THR A 104 11.94 -4.63 13.79
N SER A 105 11.56 -4.12 14.95
CA SER A 105 10.30 -3.39 15.11
C SER A 105 10.48 -2.19 16.00
N THR A 106 9.66 -1.16 15.80
CA THR A 106 9.68 0.04 16.61
C THR A 106 8.26 0.50 16.89
N GLN A 107 7.98 0.78 18.16
CA GLN A 107 6.68 1.26 18.61
C GLN A 107 6.65 2.79 18.69
N PHE A 108 5.52 3.37 18.33
CA PHE A 108 5.24 4.80 18.35
C PHE A 108 3.87 5.05 18.97
N LYS A 109 3.62 6.27 19.43
CA LYS A 109 2.29 6.70 19.84
C LYS A 109 1.44 7.03 18.62
N MET A 110 0.13 6.84 18.71
CA MET A 110 -0.80 7.10 17.60
C MET A 110 -0.74 8.57 17.13
N ASP A 111 -0.56 9.53 18.04
CA ASP A 111 -0.46 10.96 17.75
C ASP A 111 0.84 11.38 17.05
N GLU A 112 1.85 10.51 17.00
CA GLU A 112 3.06 10.74 16.22
C GLU A 112 2.88 10.52 14.74
N MET A 113 1.82 9.81 14.31
CA MET A 113 1.54 9.55 12.89
C MET A 113 0.84 10.77 12.27
N THR A 114 1.51 11.42 11.31
CA THR A 114 0.98 12.59 10.61
C THR A 114 0.51 12.31 9.20
N GLY A 115 0.94 11.19 8.63
CA GLY A 115 0.58 10.80 7.29
C GLY A 115 0.75 9.31 7.04
N LEU A 116 -0.09 8.81 6.14
CA LEU A 116 -0.03 7.46 5.63
C LEU A 116 -0.45 7.48 4.17
N ILE A 117 0.32 6.80 3.33
CA ILE A 117 0.02 6.66 1.90
C ILE A 117 0.22 5.20 1.53
N GLU A 118 -0.80 4.63 0.90
CA GLU A 118 -0.71 3.31 0.30
C GLU A 118 0.31 3.34 -0.85
N VAL A 119 1.22 2.35 -0.87
CA VAL A 119 2.09 2.13 -2.02
C VAL A 119 1.35 1.26 -3.03
N ASN A 120 0.57 1.90 -3.88
CA ASN A 120 -0.11 1.18 -4.94
C ASN A 120 0.92 0.78 -6.01
N VAL A 121 1.20 -0.52 -6.12
CA VAL A 121 2.08 -1.09 -7.15
C VAL A 121 1.60 -0.72 -8.57
N LYS A 122 0.31 -0.44 -8.74
CA LYS A 122 -0.25 0.07 -10.01
C LYS A 122 0.25 1.48 -10.36
N PHE A 123 0.62 2.30 -9.36
CA PHE A 123 1.20 3.62 -9.59
C PHE A 123 2.57 3.50 -10.26
N TRP A 124 3.42 2.60 -9.79
CA TRP A 124 4.74 2.34 -10.39
C TRP A 124 4.64 1.76 -11.80
N LYS A 125 3.60 0.98 -12.10
CA LYS A 125 3.32 0.51 -13.47
C LYS A 125 2.81 1.60 -14.41
N ARG A 126 2.27 2.70 -13.88
CA ARG A 126 1.83 3.86 -14.67
C ARG A 126 2.94 4.88 -14.89
N LEU A 127 3.98 4.89 -14.08
CA LEU A 127 5.22 5.60 -14.35
C LEU A 127 5.97 4.85 -15.47
N LYS A 128 5.48 4.97 -16.69
CA LYS A 128 6.29 4.71 -17.88
C LYS A 128 7.33 5.81 -17.88
N PHE A 129 8.53 5.52 -17.41
CA PHE A 129 9.70 6.33 -17.73
C PHE A 129 9.93 6.17 -19.22
N GLY A 130 9.37 7.05 -20.01
CA GLY A 130 9.78 7.26 -21.38
C GLY A 130 11.16 7.91 -21.33
N LEU A 131 12.21 7.10 -21.30
CA LEU A 131 13.54 7.55 -21.69
C LEU A 131 13.50 7.66 -23.22
N ASP A 132 13.04 8.80 -23.74
CA ASP A 132 13.27 9.19 -25.12
C ASP A 132 14.75 9.55 -25.26
N LEU A 133 15.57 8.54 -25.56
CA LEU A 133 16.91 8.75 -26.07
C LEU A 133 16.80 9.15 -27.55
N GLY A 134 16.49 10.41 -27.81
CA GLY A 134 16.51 10.99 -29.14
C GLY A 134 17.95 11.10 -29.63
N TYR A 135 18.45 10.09 -30.36
CA TYR A 135 19.67 10.20 -31.11
C TYR A 135 19.39 10.96 -32.41
N ASN A 136 19.64 12.28 -32.44
CA ASN A 136 19.71 13.04 -33.65
C ASN A 136 21.16 13.04 -34.17
N PHE A 137 21.46 12.17 -35.14
CA PHE A 137 22.68 12.25 -35.90
C PHE A 137 22.49 13.25 -37.06
N THR A 138 22.87 14.51 -36.86
CA THR A 138 23.01 15.44 -37.97
C THR A 138 24.49 15.44 -38.39
N LYS A 139 24.77 14.75 -39.50
CA LYS A 139 26.12 14.78 -40.12
C LYS A 139 26.28 16.06 -40.89
N ALA A 140 26.67 17.11 -40.21
CA ALA A 140 27.20 18.34 -40.86
C ALA A 140 28.40 18.81 -40.04
N ASN A 141 29.56 18.73 -40.64
CA ASN A 141 30.82 19.29 -40.16
C ASN A 141 31.24 18.95 -38.72
N ASN A 142 31.80 17.76 -38.54
CA ASN A 142 32.80 17.39 -37.52
C ASN A 142 32.59 17.84 -36.05
N ASN A 143 31.39 18.21 -35.65
CA ASN A 143 31.05 18.48 -34.24
C ASN A 143 29.86 17.64 -33.81
N ALA A 144 30.08 16.69 -32.90
CA ALA A 144 29.04 15.94 -32.24
C ALA A 144 28.59 16.73 -30.99
N GLN A 145 27.34 17.16 -30.94
CA GLN A 145 26.71 17.70 -29.71
C GLN A 145 25.80 16.62 -29.12
N PHE A 146 26.03 16.29 -27.86
CA PHE A 146 25.16 15.46 -27.08
C PHE A 146 24.25 16.35 -26.24
N THR A 147 22.94 16.25 -26.42
CA THR A 147 21.96 16.95 -25.56
C THR A 147 21.14 15.87 -24.86
N ILE A 148 21.18 15.87 -23.52
CA ILE A 148 20.32 15.07 -22.67
C ILE A 148 19.25 16.02 -22.15
N SER A 149 17.99 15.71 -22.48
CA SER A 149 16.80 16.40 -21.96
C SER A 149 16.08 15.51 -20.96
#